data_7b962e191b35c3fe35349bea25e765b1
#
_entry.id   7b962e191b35c3fe35349bea25e765b1
#
_cell.length_a   1.000
_cell.length_b   1.000
_cell.length_c   1.000
_cell.angle_alpha   90.00
_cell.angle_beta   90.00
_cell.angle_gamma   90.00
#
_symmetry.space_group_name_H-M   'P 1'
#
loop_
_entity.id
_entity.type
_entity.pdbx_description
1 polymer ?
#
loop_
_entity_poly.entity_id
_entity_poly.type
_entity_poly.pdbx_seq_one_letter_code
_entity_poly.pdbx_strand_id
1 'polypeptide(L)'
;MADWPCDELKGKTLLQYADTPHFDWLAKHGRNGLLKTVPDGFHPGSEVANSSILGYDQHFVYEGRGPLEAASIGVELAEDDLALRCNLVCLEGNLLKNHSCGRLETEEGDVLIRFLQEQLGSERVHFYTGVQYRHLLVIKGGNKHLHCTPPHDIPLKPWREYMLRAECPEAEETAQLLTDLILRSQELLAKHPLNIERQQRGMDPANCIWPWGGGYRPKMKPLTETYPQIKKGAVITAVDLIRGIGRYAGLDVINVPGATGLWDTDFRAKAQAAIDALQTNDFVYLHVEASDEAGHDGDLHMKLGCIEHLDHLLLAPILSQLSMVNGQCSIALLPDHPTPIHHRTHTAEPVPFCIYYPGIEPDKVQTFDEVAAKEGIYGNLEGDAFIKEFMKR
;
A
#
# COMPACT_ATOMS: atom_id res chain seq x y z
N MET A 1 -12.44 4.56 -1.09
CA MET A 1 -13.73 5.21 -1.47
C MET A 1 -14.92 4.39 -0.99
N ALA A 2 -14.97 3.08 -1.28
CA ALA A 2 -16.12 2.23 -0.94
C ALA A 2 -16.43 2.20 0.57
N ASP A 3 -17.72 2.09 0.89
CA ASP A 3 -18.23 2.13 2.27
C ASP A 3 -19.57 1.39 2.39
N TRP A 4 -19.98 1.13 3.61
CA TRP A 4 -21.31 0.61 3.90
C TRP A 4 -22.37 1.72 3.89
N PRO A 5 -23.65 1.39 3.65
CA PRO A 5 -24.73 2.32 3.86
C PRO A 5 -24.75 2.80 5.32
N CYS A 6 -24.92 4.11 5.55
CA CYS A 6 -24.94 4.67 6.90
C CYS A 6 -26.21 5.51 7.16
N ASP A 7 -26.63 5.54 8.41
CA ASP A 7 -27.87 6.23 8.82
C ASP A 7 -27.77 7.74 8.63
N GLU A 8 -26.59 8.34 8.83
CA GLU A 8 -26.32 9.76 8.63
C GLU A 8 -26.60 10.21 7.18
N LEU A 9 -26.46 9.30 6.23
CA LEU A 9 -26.75 9.52 4.81
C LEU A 9 -28.09 8.90 4.38
N LYS A 10 -28.99 8.63 5.33
CA LYS A 10 -30.33 8.05 5.09
C LYS A 10 -30.27 6.69 4.42
N GLY A 11 -29.32 5.84 4.82
CA GLY A 11 -29.15 4.49 4.28
C GLY A 11 -28.42 4.43 2.94
N LYS A 12 -27.79 5.51 2.50
CA LYS A 12 -26.93 5.53 1.31
C LYS A 12 -25.48 5.23 1.68
N THR A 13 -24.70 4.73 0.71
CA THR A 13 -23.24 4.69 0.79
C THR A 13 -22.66 6.08 0.54
N LEU A 14 -21.38 6.26 0.83
CA LEU A 14 -20.71 7.53 0.56
C LEU A 14 -20.65 7.84 -0.95
N LEU A 15 -20.41 6.83 -1.79
CA LEU A 15 -20.40 6.98 -3.25
C LEU A 15 -21.81 7.36 -3.78
N GLN A 16 -22.89 6.85 -3.19
CA GLN A 16 -24.26 7.25 -3.54
C GLN A 16 -24.63 8.67 -3.11
N TYR A 17 -23.90 9.24 -2.16
CA TYR A 17 -24.23 10.55 -1.58
C TYR A 17 -23.35 11.68 -2.08
N ALA A 18 -22.07 11.42 -2.35
CA ALA A 18 -21.09 12.39 -2.79
C ALA A 18 -21.47 13.01 -4.16
N ASP A 19 -21.10 14.27 -4.36
CA ASP A 19 -21.23 14.94 -5.66
C ASP A 19 -20.07 14.53 -6.58
N THR A 20 -20.32 13.52 -7.43
CA THR A 20 -19.31 12.90 -8.30
C THR A 20 -19.74 12.81 -9.77
N PRO A 21 -20.01 13.94 -10.43
CA PRO A 21 -20.54 13.96 -11.79
C PRO A 21 -19.61 13.33 -12.84
N HIS A 22 -18.29 13.32 -12.61
CA HIS A 22 -17.34 12.73 -13.55
C HIS A 22 -17.21 11.21 -13.35
N PHE A 23 -17.35 10.70 -12.11
CA PHE A 23 -17.51 9.27 -11.86
C PHE A 23 -18.79 8.73 -12.52
N ASP A 24 -19.89 9.44 -12.35
CA ASP A 24 -21.17 9.09 -12.97
C ASP A 24 -21.09 9.18 -14.50
N TRP A 25 -20.35 10.14 -15.03
CA TRP A 25 -20.10 10.21 -16.47
C TRP A 25 -19.38 8.96 -16.98
N LEU A 26 -18.34 8.49 -16.28
CA LEU A 26 -17.65 7.25 -16.63
C LEU A 26 -18.61 6.04 -16.55
N ALA A 27 -19.36 5.91 -15.46
CA ALA A 27 -20.31 4.83 -15.28
C ALA A 27 -21.35 4.78 -16.41
N LYS A 28 -21.89 5.95 -16.78
CA LYS A 28 -22.91 6.08 -17.83
C LYS A 28 -22.39 5.81 -19.23
N HIS A 29 -21.12 6.09 -19.50
CA HIS A 29 -20.52 5.94 -20.84
C HIS A 29 -19.63 4.71 -20.95
N GLY A 30 -19.41 3.99 -19.85
CA GLY A 30 -18.61 2.79 -19.74
C GLY A 30 -19.40 1.53 -19.49
N ARG A 31 -18.72 0.51 -19.01
CA ARG A 31 -19.30 -0.75 -18.54
C ARG A 31 -18.88 -1.00 -17.10
N ASN A 32 -19.80 -1.46 -16.30
CA ASN A 32 -19.68 -1.54 -14.85
C ASN A 32 -19.78 -2.97 -14.34
N GLY A 33 -19.33 -3.16 -13.10
CA GLY A 33 -19.43 -4.42 -12.37
C GLY A 33 -18.91 -4.29 -10.96
N LEU A 34 -18.83 -5.40 -10.27
CA LEU A 34 -18.19 -5.54 -8.96
C LEU A 34 -16.94 -6.39 -9.09
N LEU A 35 -15.87 -5.99 -8.38
CA LEU A 35 -14.61 -6.72 -8.33
C LEU A 35 -14.30 -7.19 -6.92
N LYS A 36 -14.07 -8.49 -6.76
CA LYS A 36 -13.49 -9.06 -5.54
C LYS A 36 -11.98 -8.89 -5.57
N THR A 37 -11.50 -7.84 -4.92
CA THR A 37 -10.09 -7.46 -4.87
C THR A 37 -9.30 -8.22 -3.80
N VAL A 38 -9.98 -8.70 -2.76
CA VAL A 38 -9.40 -9.49 -1.67
C VAL A 38 -9.84 -10.95 -1.84
N PRO A 39 -8.96 -11.86 -2.26
CA PRO A 39 -9.28 -13.28 -2.36
C PRO A 39 -9.58 -13.92 -1.00
N ASP A 40 -10.32 -15.03 -0.99
CA ASP A 40 -10.64 -15.75 0.23
C ASP A 40 -9.37 -16.23 0.94
N GLY A 41 -9.36 -16.07 2.26
CA GLY A 41 -8.22 -16.46 3.10
C GLY A 41 -7.14 -15.40 3.29
N PHE A 42 -7.22 -14.26 2.57
CA PHE A 42 -6.31 -13.14 2.75
C PHE A 42 -6.92 -12.06 3.64
N HIS A 43 -6.06 -11.42 4.42
CA HIS A 43 -6.44 -10.23 5.18
C HIS A 43 -6.68 -9.06 4.22
N PRO A 44 -7.78 -8.30 4.38
CA PRO A 44 -7.99 -7.09 3.59
C PRO A 44 -6.85 -6.08 3.81
N GLY A 45 -6.21 -5.67 2.72
CA GLY A 45 -5.13 -4.71 2.77
C GLY A 45 -4.77 -4.24 1.36
N SER A 46 -4.23 -3.01 1.26
CA SER A 46 -3.91 -2.40 -0.03
C SER A 46 -2.87 -3.21 -0.81
N GLU A 47 -1.95 -3.89 -0.15
CA GLU A 47 -0.97 -4.77 -0.80
C GLU A 47 -1.62 -5.96 -1.52
N VAL A 48 -2.64 -6.56 -0.90
CA VAL A 48 -3.40 -7.68 -1.48
C VAL A 48 -4.32 -7.18 -2.60
N ALA A 49 -5.10 -6.14 -2.31
CA ALA A 49 -6.10 -5.61 -3.23
C ALA A 49 -5.48 -5.04 -4.52
N ASN A 50 -4.45 -4.18 -4.39
CA ASN A 50 -3.80 -3.58 -5.55
C ASN A 50 -3.04 -4.60 -6.41
N SER A 51 -2.40 -5.61 -5.80
CA SER A 51 -1.80 -6.70 -6.57
C SER A 51 -2.86 -7.52 -7.31
N SER A 52 -4.03 -7.77 -6.70
CA SER A 52 -5.16 -8.46 -7.34
C SER A 52 -5.75 -7.65 -8.50
N ILE A 53 -5.89 -6.32 -8.35
CA ILE A 53 -6.34 -5.42 -9.42
C ILE A 53 -5.42 -5.51 -10.63
N LEU A 54 -4.10 -5.60 -10.41
CA LEU A 54 -3.11 -5.81 -11.47
C LEU A 54 -3.07 -7.24 -12.02
N GLY A 55 -3.92 -8.14 -11.50
CA GLY A 55 -4.12 -9.50 -12.01
C GLY A 55 -3.14 -10.54 -11.45
N TYR A 56 -2.46 -10.22 -10.37
CA TYR A 56 -1.57 -11.19 -9.70
C TYR A 56 -2.36 -12.07 -8.73
N ASP A 57 -2.14 -13.37 -8.82
CA ASP A 57 -2.70 -14.33 -7.86
C ASP A 57 -1.93 -14.29 -6.54
N GLN A 58 -2.62 -13.87 -5.49
CA GLN A 58 -2.04 -13.66 -4.17
C GLN A 58 -1.46 -14.95 -3.56
N HIS A 59 -1.99 -16.12 -3.88
CA HIS A 59 -1.46 -17.39 -3.43
C HIS A 59 -0.02 -17.67 -3.92
N PHE A 60 0.39 -17.00 -5.02
CA PHE A 60 1.72 -17.19 -5.62
C PHE A 60 2.65 -15.99 -5.42
N VAL A 61 2.11 -14.78 -5.24
CA VAL A 61 2.94 -13.57 -5.21
C VAL A 61 3.01 -12.90 -3.84
N TYR A 62 2.09 -13.22 -2.93
CA TYR A 62 2.11 -12.59 -1.61
C TYR A 62 3.23 -13.18 -0.75
N GLU A 63 4.22 -12.35 -0.43
CA GLU A 63 5.41 -12.74 0.35
C GLU A 63 5.54 -11.94 1.65
N GLY A 64 4.60 -11.04 1.94
CA GLY A 64 4.68 -10.14 3.10
C GLY A 64 5.08 -8.72 2.72
N ARG A 65 5.20 -7.85 3.73
CA ARG A 65 5.46 -6.41 3.53
C ARG A 65 6.92 -6.07 3.29
N GLY A 66 7.87 -6.80 3.89
CA GLY A 66 9.30 -6.50 3.79
C GLY A 66 9.82 -6.39 2.35
N PRO A 67 9.53 -7.34 1.45
CA PRO A 67 9.94 -7.26 0.05
C PRO A 67 9.35 -6.06 -0.69
N LEU A 68 8.10 -5.68 -0.40
CA LEU A 68 7.46 -4.51 -1.03
C LEU A 68 8.14 -3.20 -0.58
N GLU A 69 8.51 -3.10 0.69
CA GLU A 69 9.28 -1.96 1.20
C GLU A 69 10.70 -1.94 0.62
N ALA A 70 11.35 -3.09 0.46
CA ALA A 70 12.64 -3.20 -0.22
C ALA A 70 12.56 -2.60 -1.64
N ALA A 71 11.59 -3.04 -2.41
CA ALA A 71 11.35 -2.49 -3.74
C ALA A 71 11.05 -1.00 -3.71
N SER A 72 10.22 -0.53 -2.77
CA SER A 72 9.84 0.88 -2.63
C SER A 72 11.05 1.82 -2.48
N ILE A 73 12.06 1.42 -1.72
CA ILE A 73 13.29 2.21 -1.51
C ILE A 73 14.41 1.88 -2.50
N GLY A 74 14.16 0.99 -3.47
CA GLY A 74 15.09 0.64 -4.53
C GLY A 74 16.14 -0.40 -4.15
N VAL A 75 15.90 -1.17 -3.10
CA VAL A 75 16.74 -2.32 -2.72
C VAL A 75 16.36 -3.52 -3.58
N GLU A 76 17.30 -4.02 -4.36
CA GLU A 76 17.16 -5.23 -5.14
C GLU A 76 17.42 -6.46 -4.26
N LEU A 77 16.49 -7.42 -4.29
CA LEU A 77 16.59 -8.67 -3.56
C LEU A 77 16.97 -9.80 -4.50
N ALA A 78 17.92 -10.65 -4.10
CA ALA A 78 18.12 -11.97 -4.69
C ALA A 78 16.94 -12.89 -4.32
N GLU A 79 16.86 -14.07 -4.96
CA GLU A 79 15.73 -14.99 -4.78
C GLU A 79 15.59 -15.52 -3.34
N ASP A 80 16.72 -15.65 -2.64
CA ASP A 80 16.84 -16.18 -1.28
C ASP A 80 17.11 -15.10 -0.22
N ASP A 81 17.05 -13.81 -0.59
CA ASP A 81 17.17 -12.70 0.36
C ASP A 81 15.86 -12.55 1.15
N LEU A 82 15.94 -12.75 2.47
CA LEU A 82 14.84 -12.48 3.38
C LEU A 82 14.80 -11.00 3.71
N ALA A 83 13.78 -10.30 3.22
CA ALA A 83 13.53 -8.90 3.55
C ALA A 83 12.46 -8.79 4.65
N LEU A 84 12.77 -8.08 5.72
CA LEU A 84 11.85 -7.82 6.83
C LEU A 84 11.67 -6.32 7.01
N ARG A 85 10.44 -5.89 7.26
CA ARG A 85 10.21 -4.57 7.83
C ARG A 85 10.90 -4.52 9.19
N CYS A 86 11.66 -3.47 9.45
CA CYS A 86 12.44 -3.31 10.67
C CYS A 86 12.04 -1.99 11.35
N ASN A 87 11.13 -2.07 12.31
CA ASN A 87 10.73 -0.89 13.07
C ASN A 87 11.76 -0.56 14.14
N LEU A 88 12.03 0.72 14.35
CA LEU A 88 12.57 1.20 15.62
C LEU A 88 11.42 1.32 16.61
N VAL A 89 11.57 0.73 17.80
CA VAL A 89 10.56 0.71 18.84
C VAL A 89 11.11 1.23 20.16
N CYS A 90 10.22 1.69 21.06
CA CYS A 90 10.57 2.05 22.43
C CYS A 90 10.18 0.90 23.38
N LEU A 91 11.18 0.30 24.04
CA LEU A 91 11.01 -0.64 25.12
C LEU A 91 11.24 0.07 26.46
N GLU A 92 10.37 -0.21 27.45
CA GLU A 92 10.49 0.27 28.82
C GLU A 92 10.34 -0.92 29.79
N GLY A 93 11.44 -1.32 30.42
CA GLY A 93 11.45 -2.53 31.22
C GLY A 93 11.10 -3.78 30.41
N ASN A 94 10.03 -4.47 30.78
CA ASN A 94 9.55 -5.66 30.05
C ASN A 94 8.44 -5.34 29.02
N LEU A 95 8.08 -4.08 28.82
CA LEU A 95 6.96 -3.69 27.97
C LEU A 95 7.43 -3.06 26.64
N LEU A 96 6.73 -3.37 25.55
CA LEU A 96 6.79 -2.59 24.33
C LEU A 96 5.96 -1.32 24.53
N LYS A 97 6.61 -0.23 24.95
CA LYS A 97 5.93 1.02 25.31
C LYS A 97 5.32 1.72 24.11
N ASN A 98 6.08 1.80 23.02
CA ASN A 98 5.65 2.53 21.85
C ASN A 98 6.27 1.92 20.58
N HIS A 99 5.43 1.53 19.65
CA HIS A 99 5.83 0.88 18.39
C HIS A 99 6.41 1.85 17.35
N SER A 100 6.27 3.17 17.57
CA SER A 100 6.72 4.25 16.67
C SER A 100 7.64 5.27 17.35
N CYS A 101 8.08 5.02 18.59
CA CYS A 101 8.98 5.87 19.37
C CYS A 101 8.47 7.32 19.58
N GLY A 102 7.16 7.56 19.49
CA GLY A 102 6.54 8.86 19.74
C GLY A 102 7.16 10.00 18.91
N ARG A 103 6.81 10.13 17.64
CA ARG A 103 7.31 11.15 16.71
C ARG A 103 8.84 11.09 16.52
N LEU A 104 9.33 9.95 16.06
CA LEU A 104 10.70 9.84 15.56
C LEU A 104 10.76 10.53 14.19
N GLU A 105 11.63 11.52 14.04
CA GLU A 105 11.87 12.17 12.74
C GLU A 105 12.71 11.25 11.83
N THR A 106 12.56 11.41 10.52
CA THR A 106 13.27 10.55 9.54
C THR A 106 14.78 10.65 9.71
N GLU A 107 15.30 11.85 9.93
CA GLU A 107 16.72 12.11 10.13
C GLU A 107 17.26 11.41 11.39
N GLU A 108 16.46 11.38 12.46
CA GLU A 108 16.82 10.65 13.69
C GLU A 108 16.87 9.14 13.45
N GLY A 109 15.85 8.60 12.75
CA GLY A 109 15.80 7.20 12.35
C GLY A 109 16.99 6.80 11.47
N ASP A 110 17.35 7.63 10.50
CA ASP A 110 18.49 7.43 9.61
C ASP A 110 19.82 7.32 10.38
N VAL A 111 20.05 8.21 11.34
CA VAL A 111 21.27 8.17 12.19
C VAL A 111 21.36 6.84 12.94
N LEU A 112 20.26 6.40 13.56
CA LEU A 112 20.25 5.17 14.35
C LEU A 112 20.41 3.91 13.49
N ILE A 113 19.79 3.85 12.33
CA ILE A 113 19.89 2.69 11.42
C ILE A 113 21.27 2.60 10.77
N ARG A 114 21.87 3.72 10.35
CA ARG A 114 23.25 3.75 9.87
C ARG A 114 24.24 3.30 10.94
N PHE A 115 24.05 3.75 12.18
CA PHE A 115 24.82 3.26 13.31
C PHE A 115 24.68 1.75 13.50
N LEU A 116 23.46 1.20 13.42
CA LEU A 116 23.26 -0.26 13.48
C LEU A 116 23.90 -0.99 12.31
N GLN A 117 23.86 -0.43 11.10
CA GLN A 117 24.57 -1.00 9.94
C GLN A 117 26.07 -1.07 10.19
N GLU A 118 26.68 -0.05 10.80
CA GLU A 118 28.10 -0.05 11.14
C GLU A 118 28.45 -1.06 12.24
N GLN A 119 27.57 -1.26 13.24
CA GLN A 119 27.86 -2.10 14.41
C GLN A 119 27.44 -3.56 14.24
N LEU A 120 26.38 -3.84 13.50
CA LEU A 120 25.73 -5.15 13.36
C LEU A 120 25.70 -5.66 11.93
N GLY A 121 25.92 -4.78 10.95
CA GLY A 121 25.95 -5.15 9.53
C GLY A 121 27.08 -6.10 9.20
N SER A 122 26.87 -6.94 8.19
CA SER A 122 27.84 -7.92 7.70
C SER A 122 27.57 -8.24 6.23
N GLU A 123 28.32 -9.17 5.63
CA GLU A 123 28.01 -9.68 4.28
C GLU A 123 26.62 -10.31 4.20
N ARG A 124 26.08 -10.79 5.33
CA ARG A 124 24.77 -11.45 5.41
C ARG A 124 23.65 -10.54 5.93
N VAL A 125 23.97 -9.50 6.72
CA VAL A 125 23.03 -8.65 7.44
C VAL A 125 23.13 -7.21 6.94
N HIS A 126 22.03 -6.68 6.39
CA HIS A 126 22.01 -5.33 5.84
C HIS A 126 20.81 -4.55 6.37
N PHE A 127 21.09 -3.40 7.00
CA PHE A 127 20.07 -2.44 7.42
C PHE A 127 19.96 -1.32 6.39
N TYR A 128 18.74 -0.95 6.01
CA TYR A 128 18.46 0.15 5.09
C TYR A 128 17.54 1.16 5.76
N THR A 129 17.83 2.43 5.56
CA THR A 129 17.02 3.52 6.09
C THR A 129 15.71 3.64 5.32
N GLY A 130 14.63 4.01 6.03
CA GLY A 130 13.32 4.26 5.48
C GLY A 130 12.76 5.58 6.01
N VAL A 131 11.49 5.60 6.40
CA VAL A 131 10.82 6.83 6.87
C VAL A 131 10.49 6.73 8.35
N GLN A 132 10.93 7.71 9.15
CA GLN A 132 10.66 7.78 10.59
C GLN A 132 11.16 6.52 11.32
N TYR A 133 10.26 5.75 11.93
CA TYR A 133 10.55 4.51 12.65
C TYR A 133 10.54 3.26 11.76
N ARG A 134 10.17 3.38 10.48
CA ARG A 134 10.00 2.28 9.51
C ARG A 134 11.25 2.13 8.65
N HIS A 135 11.94 1.03 8.80
CA HIS A 135 13.18 0.70 8.09
C HIS A 135 13.12 -0.73 7.55
N LEU A 136 14.17 -1.12 6.85
CA LEU A 136 14.27 -2.46 6.24
C LEU A 136 15.50 -3.19 6.80
N LEU A 137 15.33 -4.49 7.05
CA LEU A 137 16.41 -5.43 7.34
C LEU A 137 16.40 -6.53 6.28
N VAL A 138 17.55 -6.78 5.66
CA VAL A 138 17.73 -7.88 4.71
C VAL A 138 18.73 -8.88 5.27
N ILE A 139 18.34 -10.15 5.28
CA ILE A 139 19.18 -11.30 5.67
C ILE A 139 19.40 -12.15 4.42
N LYS A 140 20.62 -12.13 3.88
CA LYS A 140 20.97 -12.99 2.72
C LYS A 140 20.94 -14.44 3.11
N GLY A 141 20.25 -15.27 2.31
CA GLY A 141 20.04 -16.66 2.59
C GLY A 141 19.24 -16.94 3.88
N GLY A 142 18.42 -15.97 4.32
CA GLY A 142 17.56 -16.13 5.48
C GLY A 142 16.31 -16.95 5.18
N ASN A 143 15.81 -17.71 6.17
CA ASN A 143 14.58 -18.48 6.01
C ASN A 143 13.36 -17.69 6.45
N LYS A 144 12.32 -17.62 5.60
CA LYS A 144 11.09 -16.82 5.85
C LYS A 144 10.06 -17.47 6.77
N HIS A 145 10.21 -18.76 7.08
CA HIS A 145 9.26 -19.48 7.94
C HIS A 145 9.43 -19.10 9.41
N LEU A 146 9.06 -17.87 9.70
CA LEU A 146 9.19 -17.20 11.00
C LEU A 146 7.84 -16.68 11.46
N HIS A 147 7.45 -17.04 12.65
CA HIS A 147 6.35 -16.36 13.33
C HIS A 147 6.83 -15.02 13.86
N CYS A 148 6.30 -13.93 13.34
CA CYS A 148 6.62 -12.57 13.76
C CYS A 148 5.33 -11.82 14.12
N THR A 149 5.31 -11.15 15.25
CA THR A 149 4.17 -10.32 15.68
C THR A 149 4.43 -8.86 15.31
N PRO A 150 3.51 -8.18 14.59
CA PRO A 150 3.62 -6.75 14.35
C PRO A 150 3.67 -5.95 15.65
N PRO A 151 4.56 -4.96 15.80
CA PRO A 151 4.73 -4.26 17.08
C PRO A 151 3.52 -3.39 17.45
N HIS A 152 2.71 -2.99 16.49
CA HIS A 152 1.48 -2.23 16.73
C HIS A 152 0.32 -3.07 17.31
N ASP A 153 0.42 -4.41 17.27
CA ASP A 153 -0.57 -5.33 17.85
C ASP A 153 -0.31 -5.61 19.34
N ILE A 154 0.88 -5.18 19.82
CA ILE A 154 1.33 -5.50 21.19
C ILE A 154 1.74 -4.27 22.01
N PRO A 155 1.04 -3.10 21.89
CA PRO A 155 1.35 -1.96 22.73
C PRO A 155 1.15 -2.28 24.20
N LEU A 156 2.10 -1.89 25.04
CA LEU A 156 2.11 -2.12 26.50
C LEU A 156 2.06 -3.60 26.93
N LYS A 157 2.39 -4.53 26.02
CA LYS A 157 2.51 -5.97 26.35
C LYS A 157 3.96 -6.35 26.65
N PRO A 158 4.18 -7.49 27.36
CA PRO A 158 5.52 -8.01 27.63
C PRO A 158 6.21 -8.44 26.34
N TRP A 159 7.15 -7.65 25.82
CA TRP A 159 7.74 -7.86 24.49
C TRP A 159 8.46 -9.19 24.31
N ARG A 160 9.03 -9.77 25.39
CA ARG A 160 9.73 -11.07 25.34
C ARG A 160 8.83 -12.25 24.96
N GLU A 161 7.54 -12.18 25.26
CA GLU A 161 6.54 -13.21 24.91
C GLU A 161 6.21 -13.21 23.41
N TYR A 162 6.51 -12.10 22.71
CA TYR A 162 6.21 -11.87 21.30
C TYR A 162 7.47 -11.85 20.42
N MET A 163 8.61 -12.28 20.98
CA MET A 163 9.83 -12.46 20.18
C MET A 163 9.56 -13.43 19.03
N LEU A 164 10.19 -13.13 17.88
CA LEU A 164 10.08 -14.00 16.72
C LEU A 164 10.60 -15.43 17.03
N ARG A 165 10.03 -16.39 16.34
CA ARG A 165 10.39 -17.81 16.48
C ARG A 165 10.31 -18.53 15.15
N ALA A 166 11.10 -19.57 14.98
CA ALA A 166 11.04 -20.45 13.82
C ALA A 166 9.72 -21.24 13.77
N GLU A 167 9.17 -21.41 12.60
CA GLU A 167 8.00 -22.26 12.32
C GLU A 167 8.41 -23.67 11.84
N CYS A 168 9.69 -23.84 11.47
CA CYS A 168 10.27 -25.11 11.08
C CYS A 168 11.76 -25.17 11.49
N PRO A 169 12.36 -26.36 11.60
CA PRO A 169 13.75 -26.52 12.01
C PRO A 169 14.76 -25.77 11.10
N GLU A 170 14.48 -25.66 9.82
CA GLU A 170 15.35 -24.99 8.84
C GLU A 170 15.39 -23.46 9.06
N ALA A 171 14.43 -22.90 9.80
CA ALA A 171 14.37 -21.48 10.13
C ALA A 171 15.05 -21.12 11.48
N GLU A 172 15.46 -22.12 12.26
CA GLU A 172 16.05 -21.90 13.61
C GLU A 172 17.29 -20.98 13.59
N GLU A 173 18.20 -21.18 12.63
CA GLU A 173 19.38 -20.34 12.49
C GLU A 173 19.02 -18.87 12.22
N THR A 174 18.04 -18.65 11.34
CA THR A 174 17.56 -17.29 11.04
C THR A 174 16.86 -16.66 12.25
N ALA A 175 16.02 -17.43 12.95
CA ALA A 175 15.35 -16.97 14.17
C ALA A 175 16.36 -16.59 15.26
N GLN A 176 17.40 -17.39 15.47
CA GLN A 176 18.45 -17.09 16.43
C GLN A 176 19.24 -15.84 16.04
N LEU A 177 19.63 -15.70 14.76
CA LEU A 177 20.32 -14.52 14.25
C LEU A 177 19.50 -13.23 14.50
N LEU A 178 18.20 -13.26 14.16
CA LEU A 178 17.33 -12.10 14.36
C LEU A 178 17.12 -11.78 15.85
N THR A 179 17.00 -12.81 16.70
CA THR A 179 16.94 -12.63 18.15
C THR A 179 18.18 -11.95 18.69
N ASP A 180 19.35 -12.38 18.26
CA ASP A 180 20.63 -11.78 18.65
C ASP A 180 20.75 -10.32 18.17
N LEU A 181 20.27 -10.02 16.95
CA LEU A 181 20.24 -8.66 16.43
C LEU A 181 19.31 -7.75 17.26
N ILE A 182 18.13 -8.23 17.64
CA ILE A 182 17.18 -7.48 18.50
C ILE A 182 17.85 -7.16 19.85
N LEU A 183 18.40 -8.16 20.53
CA LEU A 183 19.01 -7.98 21.86
C LEU A 183 20.25 -7.06 21.81
N ARG A 184 21.14 -7.25 20.82
CA ARG A 184 22.31 -6.38 20.62
C ARG A 184 21.91 -4.96 20.25
N SER A 185 20.88 -4.78 19.42
CA SER A 185 20.39 -3.45 19.09
C SER A 185 19.93 -2.68 20.34
N GLN A 186 19.25 -3.36 21.28
CA GLN A 186 18.81 -2.77 22.54
C GLN A 186 20.02 -2.26 23.37
N GLU A 187 21.08 -3.08 23.47
CA GLU A 187 22.30 -2.69 24.21
C GLU A 187 23.03 -1.49 23.60
N LEU A 188 23.08 -1.44 22.26
CA LEU A 188 23.76 -0.39 21.50
C LEU A 188 22.94 0.91 21.50
N LEU A 189 21.67 0.82 21.15
CA LEU A 189 20.80 1.98 21.02
C LEU A 189 20.49 2.66 22.36
N ALA A 190 20.46 1.90 23.47
CA ALA A 190 20.29 2.48 24.80
C ALA A 190 21.42 3.44 25.19
N LYS A 191 22.61 3.26 24.63
CA LYS A 191 23.81 4.09 24.89
C LYS A 191 24.06 5.15 23.81
N HIS A 192 23.25 5.17 22.76
CA HIS A 192 23.45 6.11 21.65
C HIS A 192 23.12 7.55 22.10
N PRO A 193 23.97 8.55 21.79
CA PRO A 193 23.80 9.94 22.24
C PRO A 193 22.42 10.51 21.91
N LEU A 194 21.89 10.25 20.72
CA LEU A 194 20.56 10.68 20.29
C LEU A 194 19.45 10.19 21.24
N ASN A 195 19.50 8.92 21.64
CA ASN A 195 18.51 8.36 22.55
C ASN A 195 18.63 8.90 23.97
N ILE A 196 19.85 9.20 24.42
CA ILE A 196 20.10 9.89 25.71
C ILE A 196 19.48 11.30 25.65
N GLU A 197 19.71 12.04 24.56
CA GLU A 197 19.12 13.37 24.37
C GLU A 197 17.59 13.32 24.34
N ARG A 198 16.98 12.35 23.59
CA ARG A 198 15.53 12.16 23.54
C ARG A 198 14.94 11.94 24.93
N GLN A 199 15.58 11.08 25.74
CA GLN A 199 15.15 10.82 27.13
C GLN A 199 15.25 12.07 28.01
N GLN A 200 16.34 12.87 27.89
CA GLN A 200 16.48 14.14 28.61
C GLN A 200 15.39 15.15 28.25
N ARG A 201 14.89 15.11 27.02
CA ARG A 201 13.76 15.92 26.54
C ARG A 201 12.38 15.34 26.86
N GLY A 202 12.33 14.21 27.60
CA GLY A 202 11.06 13.55 27.94
C GLY A 202 10.40 12.82 26.76
N MET A 203 11.14 12.51 25.69
CA MET A 203 10.68 11.80 24.53
C MET A 203 10.99 10.31 24.64
N ASP A 204 10.20 9.46 23.98
CA ASP A 204 10.48 8.04 23.91
C ASP A 204 11.77 7.77 23.10
N PRO A 205 12.75 7.03 23.64
CA PRO A 205 13.92 6.62 22.87
C PRO A 205 13.56 5.54 21.85
N ALA A 206 14.23 5.54 20.71
CA ALA A 206 14.18 4.47 19.73
C ALA A 206 15.26 3.43 20.08
N ASN A 207 15.01 2.60 21.09
CA ASN A 207 16.02 1.83 21.80
C ASN A 207 16.07 0.34 21.44
N CYS A 208 15.30 -0.11 20.46
CA CYS A 208 15.34 -1.49 19.98
C CYS A 208 14.83 -1.56 18.52
N ILE A 209 15.33 -2.54 17.74
CA ILE A 209 14.73 -2.90 16.48
C ILE A 209 13.64 -3.97 16.69
N TRP A 210 12.66 -3.99 15.78
CA TRP A 210 11.60 -4.99 15.75
C TRP A 210 11.36 -5.47 14.31
N PRO A 211 12.06 -6.54 13.86
CA PRO A 211 11.86 -7.13 12.54
C PRO A 211 10.54 -7.91 12.46
N TRP A 212 9.77 -7.73 11.37
CA TRP A 212 8.51 -8.42 11.14
C TRP A 212 8.09 -8.37 9.66
N GLY A 213 7.05 -9.10 9.27
CA GLY A 213 6.49 -9.07 7.92
C GLY A 213 7.48 -9.52 6.85
N GLY A 214 8.28 -10.54 7.19
CA GLY A 214 9.35 -11.05 6.34
C GLY A 214 8.84 -11.82 5.14
N GLY A 215 9.61 -11.79 4.04
CA GLY A 215 9.37 -12.57 2.84
C GLY A 215 10.52 -12.47 1.84
N TYR A 216 10.40 -13.24 0.76
CA TYR A 216 11.34 -13.22 -0.35
C TYR A 216 10.87 -12.26 -1.46
N ARG A 217 11.69 -12.06 -2.47
CA ARG A 217 11.28 -11.34 -3.67
C ARG A 217 10.03 -11.97 -4.27
N PRO A 218 8.91 -11.22 -4.43
CA PRO A 218 7.69 -11.73 -5.04
C PRO A 218 7.93 -12.21 -6.47
N LYS A 219 7.35 -13.35 -6.83
CA LYS A 219 7.42 -13.90 -8.20
C LYS A 219 6.38 -13.22 -9.11
N MET A 220 6.43 -11.90 -9.15
CA MET A 220 5.56 -11.10 -10.01
C MET A 220 6.16 -10.98 -11.40
N LYS A 221 5.42 -11.45 -12.40
CA LYS A 221 5.83 -11.25 -13.81
C LYS A 221 5.50 -9.80 -14.22
N PRO A 222 6.44 -9.05 -14.80
CA PRO A 222 6.17 -7.69 -15.26
C PRO A 222 4.95 -7.59 -16.18
N LEU A 223 4.16 -6.54 -16.05
CA LEU A 223 2.99 -6.33 -16.91
C LEU A 223 3.36 -6.21 -18.39
N THR A 224 4.53 -5.65 -18.69
CA THR A 224 5.08 -5.57 -20.06
C THR A 224 5.34 -6.93 -20.71
N GLU A 225 5.57 -7.97 -19.89
CA GLU A 225 5.73 -9.33 -20.38
C GLU A 225 4.40 -10.09 -20.47
N THR A 226 3.43 -9.70 -19.64
CA THR A 226 2.10 -10.35 -19.61
C THR A 226 1.17 -9.75 -20.65
N TYR A 227 1.27 -8.44 -20.89
CA TYR A 227 0.43 -7.67 -21.81
C TYR A 227 1.32 -6.95 -22.85
N PRO A 228 1.54 -7.55 -24.03
CA PRO A 228 2.47 -7.03 -25.05
C PRO A 228 2.14 -5.62 -25.55
N GLN A 229 0.91 -5.13 -25.38
CA GLN A 229 0.49 -3.77 -25.69
C GLN A 229 1.10 -2.74 -24.73
N ILE A 230 1.50 -3.14 -23.54
CA ILE A 230 2.22 -2.29 -22.58
C ILE A 230 3.72 -2.43 -22.86
N LYS A 231 4.33 -1.48 -23.53
CA LYS A 231 5.78 -1.42 -23.71
C LYS A 231 6.44 -0.67 -22.56
N LYS A 232 5.73 0.32 -22.03
CA LYS A 232 6.17 1.14 -20.93
C LYS A 232 4.97 1.50 -20.04
N GLY A 233 5.12 1.38 -18.73
CA GLY A 233 4.10 1.75 -17.76
C GLY A 233 4.66 2.50 -16.57
N ALA A 234 3.80 3.26 -15.91
CA ALA A 234 4.16 4.04 -14.74
C ALA A 234 3.17 3.83 -13.59
N VAL A 235 3.65 4.00 -12.36
CA VAL A 235 2.84 4.06 -11.14
C VAL A 235 3.02 5.41 -10.45
N ILE A 236 1.89 6.02 -10.07
CA ILE A 236 1.82 7.29 -9.33
C ILE A 236 1.13 7.00 -8.00
N THR A 237 1.86 7.11 -6.90
CA THR A 237 1.34 6.86 -5.55
C THR A 237 2.22 7.55 -4.50
N ALA A 238 1.64 7.85 -3.34
CA ALA A 238 2.37 8.29 -2.16
C ALA A 238 2.68 7.14 -1.18
N VAL A 239 2.13 5.94 -1.44
CA VAL A 239 2.20 4.79 -0.54
C VAL A 239 3.33 3.86 -0.95
N ASP A 240 4.26 3.58 -0.04
CA ASP A 240 5.45 2.77 -0.31
C ASP A 240 5.12 1.34 -0.74
N LEU A 241 4.09 0.72 -0.16
CA LEU A 241 3.65 -0.61 -0.55
C LEU A 241 3.22 -0.66 -2.03
N ILE A 242 2.48 0.35 -2.49
CA ILE A 242 2.01 0.44 -3.88
C ILE A 242 3.17 0.77 -4.83
N ARG A 243 4.17 1.56 -4.38
CA ARG A 243 5.43 1.76 -5.14
C ARG A 243 6.16 0.44 -5.34
N GLY A 244 6.25 -0.37 -4.27
CA GLY A 244 6.88 -1.70 -4.33
C GLY A 244 6.17 -2.63 -5.32
N ILE A 245 4.83 -2.71 -5.25
CA ILE A 245 4.01 -3.47 -6.20
C ILE A 245 4.26 -2.99 -7.63
N GLY A 246 4.21 -1.67 -7.86
CA GLY A 246 4.46 -1.09 -9.19
C GLY A 246 5.82 -1.48 -9.75
N ARG A 247 6.89 -1.42 -8.94
CA ARG A 247 8.23 -1.84 -9.38
C ARG A 247 8.31 -3.32 -9.71
N TYR A 248 7.74 -4.21 -8.89
CA TYR A 248 7.69 -5.63 -9.21
C TYR A 248 6.82 -5.93 -10.44
N ALA A 249 5.79 -5.12 -10.67
CA ALA A 249 4.97 -5.16 -11.87
C ALA A 249 5.69 -4.58 -13.13
N GLY A 250 6.93 -4.10 -13.00
CA GLY A 250 7.70 -3.53 -14.10
C GLY A 250 7.30 -2.10 -14.48
N LEU A 251 6.70 -1.35 -13.54
CA LEU A 251 6.27 0.04 -13.74
C LEU A 251 7.31 1.03 -13.20
N ASP A 252 7.52 2.12 -13.93
CA ASP A 252 8.32 3.26 -13.49
C ASP A 252 7.60 4.03 -12.37
N VAL A 253 8.26 4.29 -11.25
CA VAL A 253 7.68 5.08 -10.15
C VAL A 253 7.83 6.57 -10.44
N ILE A 254 6.72 7.28 -10.55
CA ILE A 254 6.70 8.74 -10.71
C ILE A 254 6.46 9.39 -9.35
N ASN A 255 7.43 10.17 -8.88
CA ASN A 255 7.31 10.95 -7.67
C ASN A 255 6.63 12.29 -7.98
N VAL A 256 5.58 12.62 -7.24
CA VAL A 256 4.82 13.85 -7.40
C VAL A 256 5.04 14.73 -6.17
N PRO A 257 5.65 15.92 -6.30
CA PRO A 257 5.75 16.87 -5.20
C PRO A 257 4.37 17.23 -4.65
N GLY A 258 4.22 17.24 -3.32
CA GLY A 258 2.94 17.49 -2.67
C GLY A 258 1.98 16.29 -2.60
N ALA A 259 2.35 15.16 -3.22
CA ALA A 259 1.60 13.93 -3.05
C ALA A 259 1.85 13.33 -1.67
N THR A 260 0.81 13.26 -0.86
CA THR A 260 0.79 12.57 0.45
C THR A 260 -0.19 11.40 0.41
N GLY A 261 -0.18 10.53 1.45
CA GLY A 261 -1.22 9.53 1.69
C GLY A 261 -2.46 10.11 2.38
N LEU A 262 -2.43 11.38 2.79
CA LEU A 262 -3.45 12.02 3.63
C LEU A 262 -4.46 12.83 2.79
N TRP A 263 -5.46 13.37 3.46
CA TRP A 263 -6.52 14.20 2.87
C TRP A 263 -6.01 15.51 2.23
N ASP A 264 -4.85 16.00 2.65
CA ASP A 264 -4.20 17.21 2.13
C ASP A 264 -3.33 16.97 0.89
N THR A 265 -3.37 15.77 0.33
CA THR A 265 -2.61 15.42 -0.88
C THR A 265 -2.96 16.35 -2.04
N ASP A 266 -1.97 16.71 -2.86
CA ASP A 266 -2.21 17.50 -4.07
C ASP A 266 -2.83 16.63 -5.19
N PHE A 267 -4.18 16.58 -5.22
CA PHE A 267 -4.94 15.85 -6.25
C PHE A 267 -4.66 16.38 -7.66
N ARG A 268 -4.48 17.68 -7.83
CA ARG A 268 -4.22 18.29 -9.15
C ARG A 268 -2.83 17.97 -9.66
N ALA A 269 -1.82 17.99 -8.79
CA ALA A 269 -0.47 17.58 -9.15
C ALA A 269 -0.42 16.10 -9.55
N LYS A 270 -1.16 15.21 -8.86
CA LYS A 270 -1.30 13.80 -9.24
C LYS A 270 -2.01 13.65 -10.60
N ALA A 271 -3.06 14.42 -10.85
CA ALA A 271 -3.76 14.42 -12.14
C ALA A 271 -2.81 14.85 -13.28
N GLN A 272 -2.09 15.96 -13.10
CA GLN A 272 -1.14 16.45 -14.09
C GLN A 272 -0.02 15.43 -14.37
N ALA A 273 0.53 14.83 -13.29
CA ALA A 273 1.54 13.78 -13.44
C ALA A 273 1.04 12.57 -14.23
N ALA A 274 -0.23 12.18 -14.06
CA ALA A 274 -0.83 11.10 -14.84
C ALA A 274 -1.00 11.49 -16.33
N ILE A 275 -1.45 12.71 -16.59
CA ILE A 275 -1.58 13.26 -17.97
C ILE A 275 -0.21 13.30 -18.65
N ASP A 276 0.82 13.81 -17.96
CA ASP A 276 2.17 13.89 -18.50
C ASP A 276 2.77 12.50 -18.74
N ALA A 277 2.53 11.57 -17.80
CA ALA A 277 2.99 10.19 -17.93
C ALA A 277 2.39 9.49 -19.15
N LEU A 278 1.12 9.72 -19.48
CA LEU A 278 0.44 9.16 -20.65
C LEU A 278 0.99 9.66 -22.00
N GLN A 279 1.81 10.72 -22.02
CA GLN A 279 2.50 11.15 -23.23
C GLN A 279 3.63 10.18 -23.64
N THR A 280 4.15 9.40 -22.69
CA THR A 280 5.34 8.55 -22.89
C THR A 280 5.17 7.12 -22.40
N ASN A 281 4.04 6.80 -21.78
CA ASN A 281 3.72 5.48 -21.27
C ASN A 281 2.40 4.96 -21.84
N ASP A 282 2.33 3.67 -22.11
CA ASP A 282 1.13 2.98 -22.59
C ASP A 282 0.15 2.66 -21.44
N PHE A 283 0.64 2.65 -20.20
CA PHE A 283 -0.14 2.32 -19.00
C PHE A 283 0.27 3.20 -17.81
N VAL A 284 -0.71 3.76 -17.10
CA VAL A 284 -0.49 4.51 -15.86
C VAL A 284 -1.41 3.97 -14.77
N TYR A 285 -0.81 3.54 -13.67
CA TYR A 285 -1.51 3.15 -12.46
C TYR A 285 -1.47 4.30 -11.45
N LEU A 286 -2.61 4.98 -11.27
CA LEU A 286 -2.74 6.12 -10.37
C LEU A 286 -3.48 5.71 -9.10
N HIS A 287 -2.81 5.79 -7.96
CA HIS A 287 -3.35 5.44 -6.66
C HIS A 287 -3.44 6.65 -5.72
N VAL A 288 -4.54 6.75 -4.99
CA VAL A 288 -4.80 7.81 -3.99
C VAL A 288 -5.35 7.21 -2.71
N GLU A 289 -4.65 7.40 -1.60
CA GLU A 289 -4.95 6.84 -0.27
C GLU A 289 -5.97 7.66 0.52
N ALA A 290 -6.05 8.96 0.30
CA ALA A 290 -6.73 9.95 1.14
C ALA A 290 -8.11 9.54 1.70
N SER A 291 -8.94 8.90 0.89
CA SER A 291 -10.26 8.43 1.32
C SER A 291 -10.21 7.19 2.23
N ASP A 292 -9.13 6.43 2.19
CA ASP A 292 -8.88 5.29 3.06
C ASP A 292 -8.52 5.76 4.47
N GLU A 293 -7.57 6.67 4.60
CA GLU A 293 -7.16 7.27 5.87
C GLU A 293 -8.35 7.95 6.58
N ALA A 294 -9.19 8.69 5.83
CA ALA A 294 -10.42 9.26 6.39
C ALA A 294 -11.41 8.18 6.87
N GLY A 295 -11.42 7.01 6.23
CA GLY A 295 -12.18 5.83 6.69
C GLY A 295 -11.66 5.27 8.01
N HIS A 296 -10.35 5.16 8.17
CA HIS A 296 -9.69 4.74 9.43
C HIS A 296 -9.95 5.71 10.58
N ASP A 297 -9.97 7.00 10.31
CA ASP A 297 -10.33 8.04 11.29
C ASP A 297 -11.83 7.99 11.65
N GLY A 298 -12.66 7.37 10.82
CA GLY A 298 -14.11 7.35 10.96
C GLY A 298 -14.74 8.73 10.73
N ASP A 299 -14.09 9.58 9.94
CA ASP A 299 -14.56 10.92 9.64
C ASP A 299 -15.37 10.95 8.33
N LEU A 300 -16.70 10.97 8.50
CA LEU A 300 -17.65 11.00 7.39
C LEU A 300 -17.44 12.19 6.46
N HIS A 301 -17.27 13.40 7.03
CA HIS A 301 -17.15 14.63 6.23
C HIS A 301 -15.84 14.68 5.47
N MET A 302 -14.76 14.26 6.10
CA MET A 302 -13.45 14.17 5.47
C MET A 302 -13.47 13.14 4.32
N LYS A 303 -14.04 11.96 4.55
CA LYS A 303 -14.13 10.93 3.52
C LYS A 303 -14.97 11.34 2.32
N LEU A 304 -16.13 11.98 2.55
CA LEU A 304 -16.93 12.58 1.48
C LEU A 304 -16.14 13.64 0.71
N GLY A 305 -15.48 14.57 1.40
CA GLY A 305 -14.66 15.57 0.74
C GLY A 305 -13.52 14.97 -0.09
N CYS A 306 -12.86 13.91 0.39
CA CYS A 306 -11.86 13.18 -0.39
C CYS A 306 -12.43 12.55 -1.67
N ILE A 307 -13.63 11.95 -1.60
CA ILE A 307 -14.32 11.37 -2.76
C ILE A 307 -14.66 12.45 -3.79
N GLU A 308 -15.19 13.58 -3.35
CA GLU A 308 -15.51 14.72 -4.21
C GLU A 308 -14.24 15.35 -4.81
N HIS A 309 -13.14 15.42 -4.06
CA HIS A 309 -11.85 15.88 -4.60
C HIS A 309 -11.28 14.90 -5.63
N LEU A 310 -11.45 13.60 -5.46
CA LEU A 310 -11.07 12.60 -6.49
C LEU A 310 -11.85 12.82 -7.79
N ASP A 311 -13.13 13.17 -7.71
CA ASP A 311 -13.93 13.49 -8.88
C ASP A 311 -13.51 14.83 -9.52
N HIS A 312 -13.58 15.92 -8.75
CA HIS A 312 -13.44 17.28 -9.28
C HIS A 312 -12.00 17.72 -9.51
N LEU A 313 -11.05 17.29 -8.68
CA LEU A 313 -9.68 17.78 -8.74
C LEU A 313 -8.72 16.81 -9.41
N LEU A 314 -9.07 15.52 -9.49
CA LEU A 314 -8.22 14.51 -10.11
C LEU A 314 -8.84 13.99 -11.42
N LEU A 315 -10.06 13.43 -11.40
CA LEU A 315 -10.63 12.81 -12.60
C LEU A 315 -11.06 13.84 -13.64
N ALA A 316 -11.70 14.94 -13.23
CA ALA A 316 -12.16 15.99 -14.15
C ALA A 316 -11.04 16.55 -15.05
N PRO A 317 -9.86 16.95 -14.52
CA PRO A 317 -8.73 17.35 -15.36
C PRO A 317 -8.26 16.25 -16.31
N ILE A 318 -8.19 15.00 -15.83
CA ILE A 318 -7.80 13.87 -16.67
C ILE A 318 -8.76 13.72 -17.85
N LEU A 319 -10.08 13.65 -17.60
CA LEU A 319 -11.09 13.52 -18.65
C LEU A 319 -11.05 14.67 -19.67
N SER A 320 -10.83 15.91 -19.22
CA SER A 320 -10.76 17.07 -20.09
C SER A 320 -9.56 17.01 -21.05
N GLN A 321 -8.44 16.44 -20.61
CA GLN A 321 -7.22 16.33 -21.40
C GLN A 321 -7.20 15.09 -22.31
N LEU A 322 -7.88 14.01 -21.93
CA LEU A 322 -7.92 12.78 -22.74
C LEU A 322 -8.58 12.98 -24.11
N SER A 323 -9.50 13.93 -24.23
CA SER A 323 -10.06 14.34 -25.51
C SER A 323 -8.99 14.92 -26.45
N MET A 324 -7.86 15.41 -25.92
CA MET A 324 -6.74 15.98 -26.67
C MET A 324 -5.64 14.95 -26.99
N VAL A 325 -5.56 13.83 -26.26
CA VAL A 325 -4.61 12.74 -26.53
C VAL A 325 -5.21 11.76 -27.54
N ASN A 326 -5.34 12.17 -28.80
CA ASN A 326 -5.73 11.36 -29.97
C ASN A 326 -6.92 10.38 -29.77
N GLY A 327 -7.78 10.59 -28.80
CA GLY A 327 -9.07 9.87 -28.65
C GLY A 327 -8.98 8.37 -28.36
N GLN A 328 -7.86 7.84 -27.88
CA GLN A 328 -7.64 6.39 -27.71
C GLN A 328 -7.29 5.95 -26.28
N CYS A 329 -7.60 6.73 -25.25
CA CYS A 329 -7.29 6.34 -23.89
C CYS A 329 -8.44 5.57 -23.25
N SER A 330 -8.13 4.40 -22.67
CA SER A 330 -9.05 3.63 -21.82
C SER A 330 -8.87 4.04 -20.37
N ILE A 331 -9.96 4.09 -19.59
CA ILE A 331 -9.94 4.39 -18.16
C ILE A 331 -10.64 3.28 -17.40
N ALA A 332 -10.01 2.84 -16.30
CA ALA A 332 -10.68 2.07 -15.27
C ALA A 332 -10.72 2.87 -13.97
N LEU A 333 -11.87 2.92 -13.32
CA LEU A 333 -12.09 3.57 -12.03
C LEU A 333 -12.59 2.53 -11.04
N LEU A 334 -11.96 2.41 -9.87
CA LEU A 334 -12.38 1.52 -8.79
C LEU A 334 -11.74 1.92 -7.45
N PRO A 335 -12.37 1.62 -6.31
CA PRO A 335 -11.67 1.47 -5.02
C PRO A 335 -10.86 0.18 -5.01
N ASP A 336 -9.85 0.12 -4.15
CA ASP A 336 -9.12 -1.14 -3.92
C ASP A 336 -9.83 -2.06 -2.90
N HIS A 337 -10.36 -1.52 -1.82
CA HIS A 337 -11.19 -2.20 -0.82
C HIS A 337 -12.14 -1.21 -0.13
N PRO A 338 -13.18 -1.68 0.57
CA PRO A 338 -13.92 -0.82 1.49
C PRO A 338 -13.12 -0.56 2.77
N THR A 339 -13.28 0.64 3.32
CA THR A 339 -12.80 1.05 4.65
C THR A 339 -13.93 1.78 5.36
N PRO A 340 -14.96 1.03 5.81
CA PRO A 340 -16.18 1.65 6.31
C PRO A 340 -15.93 2.52 7.54
N ILE A 341 -16.46 3.75 7.53
CA ILE A 341 -16.24 4.75 8.59
C ILE A 341 -16.62 4.27 9.99
N HIS A 342 -17.65 3.45 10.10
CA HIS A 342 -18.08 2.88 11.37
C HIS A 342 -17.24 1.68 11.81
N HIS A 343 -16.58 1.00 10.87
CA HIS A 343 -15.71 -0.14 11.13
C HIS A 343 -14.26 0.26 11.34
N ARG A 344 -13.82 1.35 10.72
CA ARG A 344 -12.49 1.96 10.83
C ARG A 344 -11.34 1.02 10.46
N THR A 345 -11.61 0.02 9.65
CA THR A 345 -10.60 -0.87 9.08
C THR A 345 -11.11 -1.46 7.77
N HIS A 346 -10.23 -2.11 7.05
CA HIS A 346 -10.54 -2.69 5.76
C HIS A 346 -11.49 -3.88 5.86
N THR A 347 -12.31 -4.05 4.83
CA THR A 347 -13.20 -5.20 4.67
C THR A 347 -13.04 -5.80 3.26
N ALA A 348 -13.57 -7.00 3.03
CA ALA A 348 -13.31 -7.80 1.84
C ALA A 348 -14.49 -7.86 0.85
N GLU A 349 -15.53 -7.03 1.05
CA GLU A 349 -16.64 -6.99 0.12
C GLU A 349 -16.19 -6.53 -1.27
N PRO A 350 -16.80 -7.05 -2.35
CA PRO A 350 -16.52 -6.59 -3.70
C PRO A 350 -16.77 -5.09 -3.86
N VAL A 351 -15.90 -4.44 -4.61
CA VAL A 351 -15.94 -2.99 -4.86
C VAL A 351 -16.51 -2.69 -6.25
N PRO A 352 -17.18 -1.53 -6.45
CA PRO A 352 -17.65 -1.11 -7.76
C PRO A 352 -16.46 -0.79 -8.67
N PHE A 353 -16.59 -1.14 -9.95
CA PHE A 353 -15.65 -0.70 -10.96
C PHE A 353 -16.36 -0.28 -12.25
N CYS A 354 -15.71 0.59 -13.00
CA CYS A 354 -16.12 1.00 -14.34
C CYS A 354 -14.93 0.91 -15.29
N ILE A 355 -15.14 0.42 -16.52
CA ILE A 355 -14.19 0.47 -17.62
C ILE A 355 -14.82 1.28 -18.75
N TYR A 356 -14.12 2.35 -19.15
CA TYR A 356 -14.46 3.19 -20.28
C TYR A 356 -13.35 3.19 -21.34
N TYR A 357 -13.72 3.17 -22.59
CA TYR A 357 -12.86 3.46 -23.73
C TYR A 357 -13.70 4.06 -24.87
N PRO A 358 -13.10 4.87 -25.76
CA PRO A 358 -13.83 5.47 -26.87
C PRO A 358 -14.46 4.42 -27.77
N GLY A 359 -15.77 4.57 -28.04
CA GLY A 359 -16.55 3.64 -28.86
C GLY A 359 -17.06 2.40 -28.15
N ILE A 360 -16.89 2.29 -26.82
CA ILE A 360 -17.57 1.23 -26.05
C ILE A 360 -19.08 1.43 -26.13
N GLU A 361 -19.80 0.33 -26.32
CA GLU A 361 -21.25 0.34 -26.10
C GLU A 361 -21.51 0.26 -24.60
N PRO A 362 -22.05 1.31 -23.96
CA PRO A 362 -22.22 1.35 -22.51
C PRO A 362 -23.28 0.36 -22.05
N ASP A 363 -23.25 0.00 -20.77
CA ASP A 363 -24.33 -0.71 -20.13
C ASP A 363 -25.44 0.26 -19.62
N LYS A 364 -26.38 -0.25 -18.82
CA LYS A 364 -27.51 0.56 -18.33
C LYS A 364 -27.24 1.37 -17.06
N VAL A 365 -26.05 1.22 -16.47
CA VAL A 365 -25.66 1.89 -15.21
C VAL A 365 -25.53 3.39 -15.45
N GLN A 366 -26.01 4.21 -14.50
CA GLN A 366 -26.06 5.67 -14.64
C GLN A 366 -25.21 6.38 -13.59
N THR A 367 -24.88 5.72 -12.48
CA THR A 367 -24.11 6.28 -11.35
C THR A 367 -23.01 5.32 -10.94
N PHE A 368 -21.91 5.84 -10.41
CA PHE A 368 -20.77 5.04 -9.92
C PHE A 368 -20.92 4.81 -8.41
N ASP A 369 -21.54 3.71 -8.04
CA ASP A 369 -21.68 3.32 -6.63
C ASP A 369 -21.84 1.79 -6.47
N GLU A 370 -21.78 1.30 -5.24
CA GLU A 370 -21.83 -0.12 -4.87
C GLU A 370 -23.16 -0.78 -5.19
N VAL A 371 -24.24 -0.01 -5.31
CA VAL A 371 -25.58 -0.51 -5.61
C VAL A 371 -25.80 -0.56 -7.11
N ALA A 372 -25.52 0.53 -7.82
CA ALA A 372 -25.70 0.63 -9.27
C ALA A 372 -24.76 -0.35 -10.02
N ALA A 373 -23.55 -0.55 -9.56
CA ALA A 373 -22.58 -1.45 -10.17
C ALA A 373 -23.04 -2.92 -10.23
N LYS A 374 -23.95 -3.35 -9.35
CA LYS A 374 -24.56 -4.70 -9.38
C LYS A 374 -25.34 -4.98 -10.67
N GLU A 375 -25.84 -3.93 -11.32
CA GLU A 375 -26.60 -4.00 -12.56
C GLU A 375 -25.70 -3.92 -13.82
N GLY A 376 -24.38 -3.78 -13.63
CA GLY A 376 -23.42 -3.68 -14.71
C GLY A 376 -23.23 -5.00 -15.47
N ILE A 377 -22.85 -4.89 -16.74
CA ILE A 377 -22.76 -6.04 -17.66
C ILE A 377 -21.64 -7.03 -17.27
N TYR A 378 -20.62 -6.57 -16.53
CA TYR A 378 -19.53 -7.44 -16.09
C TYR A 378 -19.92 -8.32 -14.90
N GLY A 379 -21.00 -8.01 -14.17
CA GLY A 379 -21.39 -8.74 -12.96
C GLY A 379 -20.29 -8.71 -11.90
N ASN A 380 -20.02 -9.85 -11.28
CA ASN A 380 -18.95 -10.02 -10.30
C ASN A 380 -17.74 -10.61 -10.97
N LEU A 381 -16.61 -9.89 -10.93
CA LEU A 381 -15.29 -10.36 -11.38
C LEU A 381 -14.40 -10.68 -10.18
N GLU A 382 -13.46 -11.59 -10.38
CA GLU A 382 -12.41 -11.95 -9.42
C GLU A 382 -11.12 -12.38 -10.14
N GLY A 383 -10.03 -12.48 -9.39
CA GLY A 383 -8.73 -12.86 -9.94
C GLY A 383 -8.26 -11.87 -11.01
N ASP A 384 -7.74 -12.41 -12.12
CA ASP A 384 -7.23 -11.61 -13.23
C ASP A 384 -8.28 -11.18 -14.27
N ALA A 385 -9.56 -11.48 -14.03
CA ALA A 385 -10.61 -11.21 -15.00
C ALA A 385 -10.77 -9.70 -15.29
N PHE A 386 -10.66 -8.85 -14.27
CA PHE A 386 -10.76 -7.40 -14.42
C PHE A 386 -9.67 -6.84 -15.34
N ILE A 387 -8.41 -7.12 -15.02
CA ILE A 387 -7.28 -6.59 -15.80
C ILE A 387 -7.28 -7.14 -17.23
N LYS A 388 -7.69 -8.39 -17.43
CA LYS A 388 -7.88 -8.98 -18.76
C LYS A 388 -8.96 -8.25 -19.56
N GLU A 389 -10.08 -7.90 -18.94
CA GLU A 389 -11.13 -7.10 -19.61
C GLU A 389 -10.60 -5.71 -19.98
N PHE A 390 -9.91 -5.03 -19.05
CA PHE A 390 -9.31 -3.72 -19.31
C PHE A 390 -8.25 -3.77 -20.42
N MET A 391 -7.46 -4.82 -20.49
CA MET A 391 -6.35 -4.98 -21.46
C MET A 391 -6.78 -5.55 -22.83
N LYS A 392 -8.04 -5.85 -23.05
CA LYS A 392 -8.53 -6.30 -24.38
C LYS A 392 -8.51 -5.19 -25.46
N ARG A 393 -8.03 -3.98 -25.13
CA ARG A 393 -8.12 -2.77 -25.97
C ARG A 393 -6.76 -2.27 -26.42
#